data_57b38bb4e512ced40a0ccb62eed8e3f2
#
_entry.id   57b38bb4e512ced40a0ccb62eed8e3f2
#
_cell.length_a   1.000
_cell.length_b   1.000
_cell.length_c   1.000
_cell.angle_alpha   90.00
_cell.angle_beta   90.00
_cell.angle_gamma   90.00
#
_symmetry.space_group_name_H-M   'P 1'
#
loop_
_entity.id
_entity.type
_entity.pdbx_description
1 polymer ?
#
loop_
_entity_poly.entity_id
_entity_poly.type
_entity_poly.pdbx_seq_one_letter_code
_entity_poly.pdbx_strand_id
1 'polypeptide(L)'
;MTGVRGMPPGRAGRVWLGRRLAVAARAAELLDQKVRVLRQEAERFTLLSERSEAEWTRAAQEAQLWSVRAALVGGQAALRAATDAHPAGLSLGWKTTMGVSHPAEVGWDHGPDPSHVEAMTYGPATVSAVAAHRVALEAAVRHAADLAALRAVTRELAVTRRRLRAVTDRWVPRLEDALAQVRLGLEETERAEGVGLRR
;
A
#
# COMPACT_ATOMS: atom_id res chain seq x y z
N MET A 1 -16.53 -12.15 34.16
CA MET A 1 -16.24 -10.72 34.43
C MET A 1 -14.77 -10.45 34.14
N THR A 2 -14.42 -10.07 32.90
CA THR A 2 -13.03 -9.76 32.50
C THR A 2 -12.76 -8.28 32.76
N GLY A 3 -12.42 -7.95 34.02
CA GLY A 3 -12.03 -6.60 34.40
C GLY A 3 -10.83 -6.10 33.59
N VAL A 4 -10.75 -4.80 33.32
CA VAL A 4 -9.59 -4.17 32.65
C VAL A 4 -8.39 -4.32 33.58
N ARG A 5 -7.37 -5.09 33.14
CA ARG A 5 -6.17 -5.36 33.96
C ARG A 5 -5.47 -4.06 34.36
N GLY A 6 -5.11 -3.94 35.66
CA GLY A 6 -4.36 -2.79 36.18
C GLY A 6 -5.21 -1.57 36.53
N MET A 7 -6.53 -1.71 36.66
CA MET A 7 -7.42 -0.63 37.06
C MET A 7 -7.28 -0.36 38.58
N PRO A 8 -7.01 0.89 38.99
CA PRO A 8 -7.04 1.28 40.42
C PRO A 8 -8.47 1.20 40.96
N PRO A 9 -8.65 0.95 42.28
CA PRO A 9 -9.98 0.93 42.89
C PRO A 9 -10.58 2.33 43.07
N GLY A 10 -11.92 2.41 43.16
CA GLY A 10 -12.64 3.60 43.59
C GLY A 10 -12.56 4.79 42.59
N ARG A 11 -12.53 6.01 43.18
CA ARG A 11 -12.49 7.28 42.38
C ARG A 11 -11.28 7.38 41.44
N ALA A 12 -10.13 6.82 41.82
CA ALA A 12 -8.93 6.78 40.99
C ALA A 12 -9.16 5.94 39.70
N GLY A 13 -9.87 4.80 39.85
CA GLY A 13 -10.28 3.96 38.71
C GLY A 13 -11.18 4.67 37.71
N ARG A 14 -12.14 5.46 38.22
CA ARG A 14 -13.01 6.29 37.36
C ARG A 14 -12.22 7.28 36.53
N VAL A 15 -11.29 8.02 37.11
CA VAL A 15 -10.43 9.00 36.42
C VAL A 15 -9.53 8.30 35.42
N TRP A 16 -8.93 7.16 35.80
CA TRP A 16 -8.05 6.37 34.93
C TRP A 16 -8.80 5.82 33.69
N LEU A 17 -10.00 5.26 33.88
CA LEU A 17 -10.85 4.77 32.79
C LEU A 17 -11.29 5.90 31.87
N GLY A 18 -11.68 7.05 32.42
CA GLY A 18 -12.04 8.22 31.62
C GLY A 18 -10.91 8.71 30.73
N ARG A 19 -9.68 8.76 31.27
CA ARG A 19 -8.49 9.11 30.47
C ARG A 19 -8.23 8.09 29.35
N ARG A 20 -8.31 6.79 29.66
CA ARG A 20 -8.11 5.73 28.65
C ARG A 20 -9.18 5.74 27.56
N LEU A 21 -10.42 6.03 27.91
CA LEU A 21 -11.52 6.18 26.96
C LEU A 21 -11.25 7.37 26.03
N ALA A 22 -10.85 8.52 26.56
CA ALA A 22 -10.50 9.69 25.76
C ALA A 22 -9.33 9.40 24.78
N VAL A 23 -8.30 8.70 25.24
CA VAL A 23 -7.18 8.29 24.38
C VAL A 23 -7.64 7.30 23.31
N ALA A 24 -8.49 6.33 23.66
CA ALA A 24 -9.02 5.37 22.69
C ALA A 24 -9.91 6.04 21.63
N ALA A 25 -10.76 6.98 22.01
CA ALA A 25 -11.57 7.78 21.10
C ALA A 25 -10.70 8.59 20.13
N ARG A 26 -9.68 9.27 20.66
CA ARG A 26 -8.73 10.03 19.83
C ARG A 26 -7.95 9.13 18.86
N ALA A 27 -7.54 7.95 19.31
CA ALA A 27 -6.87 6.97 18.47
C ALA A 27 -7.79 6.46 17.35
N ALA A 28 -9.07 6.23 17.65
CA ALA A 28 -10.07 5.84 16.64
C ALA A 28 -10.26 6.92 15.58
N GLU A 29 -10.35 8.20 15.97
CA GLU A 29 -10.44 9.34 15.03
C GLU A 29 -9.23 9.40 14.08
N LEU A 30 -8.01 9.28 14.62
CA LEU A 30 -6.79 9.31 13.82
C LEU A 30 -6.68 8.11 12.88
N LEU A 31 -7.09 6.92 13.33
CA LEU A 31 -7.14 5.72 12.48
C LEU A 31 -8.19 5.87 11.37
N ASP A 32 -9.35 6.47 11.66
CA ASP A 32 -10.38 6.72 10.66
C ASP A 32 -9.92 7.74 9.60
N GLN A 33 -9.25 8.81 10.02
CA GLN A 33 -8.61 9.75 9.09
C GLN A 33 -7.57 9.04 8.19
N LYS A 34 -6.71 8.20 8.79
CA LYS A 34 -5.73 7.40 8.03
C LYS A 34 -6.42 6.46 7.03
N VAL A 35 -7.51 5.81 7.42
CA VAL A 35 -8.30 4.93 6.54
C VAL A 35 -8.85 5.69 5.33
N ARG A 36 -9.38 6.91 5.55
CA ARG A 36 -9.91 7.76 4.46
C ARG A 36 -8.83 8.12 3.44
N VAL A 37 -7.67 8.59 3.91
CA VAL A 37 -6.56 8.95 3.02
C VAL A 37 -6.02 7.73 2.27
N LEU A 38 -5.79 6.60 2.97
CA LEU A 38 -5.30 5.37 2.33
C LEU A 38 -6.31 4.80 1.32
N ARG A 39 -7.62 5.00 1.52
CA ARG A 39 -8.64 4.61 0.54
C ARG A 39 -8.51 5.44 -0.75
N GLN A 40 -8.40 6.75 -0.63
CA GLN A 40 -8.22 7.63 -1.80
C GLN A 40 -6.94 7.30 -2.57
N GLU A 41 -5.83 7.04 -1.85
CA GLU A 41 -4.58 6.62 -2.49
C GLU A 41 -4.71 5.23 -3.16
N ALA A 42 -5.43 4.28 -2.57
CA ALA A 42 -5.67 2.98 -3.18
C ALA A 42 -6.50 3.11 -4.47
N GLU A 43 -7.55 3.94 -4.47
CA GLU A 43 -8.35 4.25 -5.65
C GLU A 43 -7.50 4.90 -6.76
N ARG A 44 -6.65 5.86 -6.39
CA ARG A 44 -5.71 6.49 -7.33
C ARG A 44 -4.74 5.48 -7.95
N PHE A 45 -4.12 4.62 -7.14
CA PHE A 45 -3.19 3.61 -7.65
C PHE A 45 -3.90 2.51 -8.45
N THR A 46 -5.17 2.22 -8.17
CA THR A 46 -5.97 1.31 -9.00
C THR A 46 -6.08 1.86 -10.43
N LEU A 47 -6.49 3.12 -10.58
CA LEU A 47 -6.59 3.76 -11.89
C LEU A 47 -5.25 3.86 -12.62
N LEU A 48 -4.16 4.14 -11.88
CA LEU A 48 -2.81 4.18 -12.47
C LEU A 48 -2.37 2.80 -12.94
N SER A 49 -2.61 1.75 -12.16
CA SER A 49 -2.23 0.38 -12.54
C SER A 49 -3.05 -0.14 -13.73
N GLU A 50 -4.33 0.17 -13.81
CA GLU A 50 -5.18 -0.18 -14.97
C GLU A 50 -4.71 0.53 -16.25
N ARG A 51 -4.34 1.81 -16.15
CA ARG A 51 -3.81 2.56 -17.27
C ARG A 51 -2.46 2.03 -17.74
N SER A 52 -1.53 1.82 -16.83
CA SER A 52 -0.19 1.31 -17.15
C SER A 52 -0.25 -0.15 -17.65
N GLU A 53 -1.20 -0.97 -17.21
CA GLU A 53 -1.47 -2.31 -17.75
C GLU A 53 -1.90 -2.24 -19.22
N ALA A 54 -2.81 -1.32 -19.55
CA ALA A 54 -3.26 -1.14 -20.93
C ALA A 54 -2.13 -0.62 -21.85
N GLU A 55 -1.28 0.26 -21.34
CA GLU A 55 -0.10 0.76 -22.06
C GLU A 55 0.91 -0.37 -22.30
N TRP A 56 1.23 -1.15 -21.26
CA TRP A 56 2.12 -2.31 -21.36
C TRP A 56 1.56 -3.37 -22.33
N THR A 57 0.29 -3.70 -22.23
CA THR A 57 -0.34 -4.70 -23.11
C THR A 57 -0.22 -4.33 -24.59
N ARG A 58 -0.48 -3.06 -24.93
CA ARG A 58 -0.33 -2.55 -26.30
C ARG A 58 1.12 -2.62 -26.77
N ALA A 59 2.05 -2.14 -25.96
CA ALA A 59 3.47 -2.17 -26.28
C ALA A 59 4.00 -3.60 -26.45
N ALA A 60 3.57 -4.54 -25.58
CA ALA A 60 3.94 -5.95 -25.67
C ALA A 60 3.41 -6.61 -26.94
N GLN A 61 2.18 -6.29 -27.36
CA GLN A 61 1.61 -6.79 -28.64
C GLN A 61 2.39 -6.26 -29.85
N GLU A 62 2.79 -5.00 -29.84
CA GLU A 62 3.60 -4.42 -30.92
C GLU A 62 5.00 -5.05 -30.95
N ALA A 63 5.65 -5.22 -29.80
CA ALA A 63 6.94 -5.90 -29.70
C ALA A 63 6.87 -7.34 -30.21
N GLN A 64 5.81 -8.07 -29.87
CA GLN A 64 5.56 -9.43 -30.38
C GLN A 64 5.40 -9.44 -31.90
N LEU A 65 4.65 -8.49 -32.48
CA LEU A 65 4.45 -8.39 -33.91
C LEU A 65 5.79 -8.13 -34.67
N TRP A 66 6.61 -7.22 -34.15
CA TRP A 66 7.93 -6.94 -34.69
C TRP A 66 8.89 -8.12 -34.54
N SER A 67 8.81 -8.88 -33.44
CA SER A 67 9.59 -10.10 -33.27
C SER A 67 9.27 -11.17 -34.33
N VAL A 68 7.99 -11.36 -34.61
CA VAL A 68 7.58 -12.28 -35.71
C VAL A 68 8.08 -11.81 -37.06
N ARG A 69 7.96 -10.53 -37.37
CA ARG A 69 8.48 -9.97 -38.65
C ARG A 69 10.00 -10.12 -38.77
N ALA A 70 10.74 -9.83 -37.69
CA ALA A 70 12.18 -9.99 -37.65
C ALA A 70 12.60 -11.46 -37.82
N ALA A 71 11.89 -12.40 -37.19
CA ALA A 71 12.13 -13.83 -37.34
C ALA A 71 11.88 -14.33 -38.75
N LEU A 72 10.86 -13.83 -39.44
CA LEU A 72 10.54 -14.19 -40.83
C LEU A 72 11.58 -13.66 -41.84
N VAL A 73 12.12 -12.45 -41.58
CA VAL A 73 13.07 -11.80 -42.52
C VAL A 73 14.52 -12.22 -42.24
N GLY A 74 14.94 -12.17 -40.95
CA GLY A 74 16.34 -12.38 -40.55
C GLY A 74 16.61 -13.74 -39.89
N GLY A 75 15.57 -14.52 -39.62
CA GLY A 75 15.65 -15.78 -38.89
C GLY A 75 15.94 -15.59 -37.38
N GLN A 76 15.92 -16.68 -36.67
CA GLN A 76 16.22 -16.66 -35.21
C GLN A 76 17.67 -16.28 -34.88
N ALA A 77 18.58 -16.47 -35.83
CA ALA A 77 19.99 -16.10 -35.64
C ALA A 77 20.17 -14.59 -35.51
N ALA A 78 19.44 -13.80 -36.35
CA ALA A 78 19.47 -12.33 -36.28
C ALA A 78 18.89 -11.80 -34.95
N LEU A 79 17.80 -12.39 -34.47
CA LEU A 79 17.23 -12.04 -33.16
C LEU A 79 18.18 -12.33 -32.01
N ARG A 80 18.84 -13.50 -32.02
CA ARG A 80 19.82 -13.85 -30.99
C ARG A 80 21.05 -12.94 -31.04
N ALA A 81 21.53 -12.58 -32.20
CA ALA A 81 22.65 -11.65 -32.37
C ALA A 81 22.33 -10.24 -31.87
N ALA A 82 21.06 -9.82 -31.98
CA ALA A 82 20.59 -8.52 -31.49
C ALA A 82 20.26 -8.52 -30.00
N THR A 83 20.38 -9.65 -29.31
CA THR A 83 20.15 -9.70 -27.86
C THR A 83 21.35 -9.08 -27.17
N ASP A 84 21.13 -7.96 -26.48
CA ASP A 84 22.16 -7.29 -25.70
C ASP A 84 22.60 -8.17 -24.51
N ALA A 85 23.92 -8.27 -24.32
CA ALA A 85 24.49 -8.97 -23.17
C ALA A 85 24.44 -8.15 -21.86
N HIS A 86 24.13 -6.86 -21.97
CA HIS A 86 24.07 -5.98 -20.81
C HIS A 86 22.67 -5.93 -20.21
N PRO A 87 22.52 -6.23 -18.92
CA PRO A 87 21.23 -6.07 -18.26
C PRO A 87 20.88 -4.59 -18.20
N ALA A 88 19.61 -4.29 -18.48
CA ALA A 88 19.10 -2.94 -18.34
C ALA A 88 19.16 -2.45 -16.88
N GLY A 89 19.56 -1.21 -16.69
CA GLY A 89 19.59 -0.56 -15.38
C GLY A 89 18.21 -0.11 -14.96
N LEU A 90 17.82 -0.39 -13.71
CA LEU A 90 16.58 0.08 -13.11
C LEU A 90 16.88 0.88 -11.85
N SER A 91 16.35 2.10 -11.76
CA SER A 91 16.36 2.89 -10.55
C SER A 91 14.93 3.19 -10.09
N LEU A 92 14.68 3.07 -8.78
CA LEU A 92 13.38 3.32 -8.18
C LEU A 92 13.48 4.46 -7.17
N GLY A 93 12.76 5.54 -7.41
CA GLY A 93 12.49 6.56 -6.41
C GLY A 93 11.35 6.14 -5.50
N TRP A 94 11.49 6.38 -4.20
CA TRP A 94 10.53 6.00 -3.18
C TRP A 94 9.83 7.22 -2.59
N LYS A 95 8.52 7.11 -2.38
CA LYS A 95 7.71 8.10 -1.68
C LYS A 95 7.01 7.45 -0.50
N THR A 96 6.80 8.24 0.56
CA THR A 96 6.07 7.79 1.74
C THR A 96 4.76 8.56 1.88
N THR A 97 3.64 7.85 1.93
CA THR A 97 2.31 8.40 2.15
C THR A 97 1.70 7.74 3.38
N MET A 98 1.34 8.53 4.41
CA MET A 98 0.79 8.02 5.68
C MET A 98 1.59 6.89 6.34
N GLY A 99 2.93 6.96 6.22
CA GLY A 99 3.84 5.94 6.75
C GLY A 99 3.96 4.68 5.89
N VAL A 100 3.41 4.68 4.66
CA VAL A 100 3.58 3.62 3.67
C VAL A 100 4.60 4.06 2.64
N SER A 101 5.72 3.36 2.56
CA SER A 101 6.70 3.57 1.51
C SER A 101 6.31 2.77 0.26
N HIS A 102 6.33 3.43 -0.89
CA HIS A 102 5.97 2.84 -2.18
C HIS A 102 6.82 3.43 -3.31
N PRO A 103 7.03 2.71 -4.43
CA PRO A 103 7.66 3.27 -5.62
C PRO A 103 6.86 4.46 -6.15
N ALA A 104 7.55 5.52 -6.57
CA ALA A 104 6.93 6.74 -7.11
C ALA A 104 7.54 7.16 -8.44
N GLU A 105 8.83 6.96 -8.60
CA GLU A 105 9.56 7.28 -9.81
C GLU A 105 10.30 6.05 -10.30
N VAL A 106 10.29 5.86 -11.62
CA VAL A 106 10.99 4.76 -12.28
C VAL A 106 11.98 5.37 -13.26
N GLY A 107 13.25 5.21 -12.97
CA GLY A 107 14.33 5.51 -13.91
C GLY A 107 14.72 4.23 -14.65
N TRP A 108 14.90 4.35 -15.93
CA TRP A 108 15.24 3.26 -16.82
C TRP A 108 16.48 3.59 -17.63
N ASP A 109 17.45 2.70 -17.62
CA ASP A 109 18.64 2.78 -18.47
C ASP A 109 18.71 1.50 -19.30
N HIS A 110 18.46 1.65 -20.60
CA HIS A 110 18.50 0.54 -21.57
C HIS A 110 19.86 0.39 -22.25
N GLY A 111 20.88 1.08 -21.73
CA GLY A 111 22.19 1.10 -22.37
C GLY A 111 22.23 1.90 -23.68
N PRO A 112 23.34 1.89 -24.38
CA PRO A 112 23.51 2.61 -25.62
C PRO A 112 22.59 2.05 -26.72
N ASP A 113 22.17 2.93 -27.63
CA ASP A 113 21.49 2.49 -28.85
C ASP A 113 22.45 1.68 -29.73
N PRO A 114 21.93 0.68 -30.51
CA PRO A 114 22.75 -0.10 -31.41
C PRO A 114 23.51 0.86 -32.36
N SER A 115 24.80 0.63 -32.49
CA SER A 115 25.62 1.40 -33.44
C SER A 115 25.08 1.24 -34.85
N HIS A 116 25.37 2.20 -35.70
CA HIS A 116 24.93 2.14 -37.12
C HIS A 116 25.37 0.86 -37.84
N VAL A 117 26.56 0.34 -37.49
CA VAL A 117 27.10 -0.92 -38.03
C VAL A 117 26.30 -2.12 -37.57
N GLU A 118 25.95 -2.18 -36.28
CA GLU A 118 25.09 -3.25 -35.71
C GLU A 118 23.70 -3.22 -36.32
N ALA A 119 23.10 -2.03 -36.44
CA ALA A 119 21.80 -1.84 -37.09
C ALA A 119 21.79 -2.33 -38.53
N MET A 120 22.85 -2.08 -39.29
CA MET A 120 23.01 -2.61 -40.68
C MET A 120 23.19 -4.12 -40.70
N THR A 121 23.85 -4.69 -39.71
CA THR A 121 24.09 -6.14 -39.62
C THR A 121 22.81 -6.91 -39.27
N TYR A 122 21.95 -6.37 -38.39
CA TYR A 122 20.73 -7.05 -37.94
C TYR A 122 19.55 -6.92 -38.89
N GLY A 123 19.56 -5.90 -39.74
CA GLY A 123 18.48 -5.58 -40.66
C GLY A 123 17.32 -4.80 -40.02
N PRO A 124 16.51 -4.10 -40.86
CA PRO A 124 15.53 -3.11 -40.40
C PRO A 124 14.44 -3.69 -39.48
N ALA A 125 13.97 -4.90 -39.77
CA ALA A 125 12.92 -5.55 -38.99
C ALA A 125 13.40 -5.88 -37.55
N THR A 126 14.66 -6.30 -37.41
CA THR A 126 15.27 -6.61 -36.11
C THR A 126 15.50 -5.33 -35.32
N VAL A 127 15.95 -4.25 -35.95
CA VAL A 127 16.08 -2.93 -35.30
C VAL A 127 14.73 -2.45 -34.76
N SER A 128 13.66 -2.57 -35.57
CA SER A 128 12.30 -2.24 -35.13
C SER A 128 11.83 -3.12 -33.98
N ALA A 129 12.16 -4.41 -33.97
CA ALA A 129 11.85 -5.33 -32.86
C ALA A 129 12.56 -4.91 -31.58
N VAL A 130 13.85 -4.58 -31.63
CA VAL A 130 14.61 -4.09 -30.46
C VAL A 130 13.98 -2.82 -29.89
N ALA A 131 13.65 -1.85 -30.74
CA ALA A 131 13.00 -0.61 -30.33
C ALA A 131 11.64 -0.86 -29.67
N ALA A 132 10.81 -1.71 -30.27
CA ALA A 132 9.49 -2.06 -29.71
C ALA A 132 9.60 -2.80 -28.36
N HIS A 133 10.58 -3.71 -28.22
CA HIS A 133 10.83 -4.37 -26.94
C HIS A 133 11.31 -3.42 -25.84
N ARG A 134 12.12 -2.43 -26.16
CA ARG A 134 12.52 -1.39 -25.18
C ARG A 134 11.31 -0.62 -24.66
N VAL A 135 10.41 -0.20 -25.55
CA VAL A 135 9.15 0.48 -25.18
C VAL A 135 8.27 -0.45 -24.31
N ALA A 136 8.13 -1.71 -24.72
CA ALA A 136 7.34 -2.68 -23.96
C ALA A 136 7.92 -2.93 -22.55
N LEU A 137 9.24 -2.99 -22.42
CA LEU A 137 9.93 -3.21 -21.17
C LEU A 137 9.80 -2.00 -20.24
N GLU A 138 9.94 -0.78 -20.76
CA GLU A 138 9.71 0.45 -19.98
C GLU A 138 8.26 0.49 -19.45
N ALA A 139 7.28 0.19 -20.29
CA ALA A 139 5.87 0.13 -19.90
C ALA A 139 5.62 -0.98 -18.82
N ALA A 140 6.26 -2.15 -18.98
CA ALA A 140 6.19 -3.24 -18.00
C ALA A 140 6.73 -2.85 -16.62
N VAL A 141 7.87 -2.17 -16.59
CA VAL A 141 8.50 -1.72 -15.34
C VAL A 141 7.63 -0.65 -14.66
N ARG A 142 7.06 0.29 -15.44
CA ARG A 142 6.12 1.28 -14.91
C ARG A 142 4.88 0.62 -14.32
N HIS A 143 4.28 -0.33 -15.03
CA HIS A 143 3.15 -1.10 -14.52
C HIS A 143 3.50 -1.88 -13.24
N ALA A 144 4.66 -2.53 -13.20
CA ALA A 144 5.12 -3.25 -12.02
C ALA A 144 5.28 -2.32 -10.78
N ALA A 145 5.77 -1.09 -10.98
CA ALA A 145 5.90 -0.09 -9.92
C ALA A 145 4.53 0.37 -9.41
N ASP A 146 3.57 0.69 -10.32
CA ASP A 146 2.21 1.08 -9.95
C ASP A 146 1.50 -0.04 -9.18
N LEU A 147 1.64 -1.28 -9.64
CA LEU A 147 1.07 -2.45 -8.98
C LEU A 147 1.70 -2.70 -7.60
N ALA A 148 3.02 -2.48 -7.45
CA ALA A 148 3.70 -2.58 -6.17
C ALA A 148 3.20 -1.49 -5.19
N ALA A 149 3.00 -0.26 -5.66
CA ALA A 149 2.44 0.83 -4.87
C ALA A 149 1.00 0.52 -4.42
N LEU A 150 0.14 0.05 -5.34
CA LEU A 150 -1.22 -0.38 -5.02
C LEU A 150 -1.25 -1.47 -3.94
N ARG A 151 -0.39 -2.49 -4.08
CA ARG A 151 -0.30 -3.60 -3.12
C ARG A 151 0.16 -3.11 -1.74
N ALA A 152 1.13 -2.20 -1.67
CA ALA A 152 1.63 -1.64 -0.41
C ALA A 152 0.54 -0.85 0.32
N VAL A 153 -0.16 0.06 -0.39
CA VAL A 153 -1.23 0.88 0.18
C VAL A 153 -2.44 0.04 0.58
N THR A 154 -2.87 -0.91 -0.24
CA THR A 154 -4.01 -1.79 0.06
C THR A 154 -3.74 -2.67 1.28
N ARG A 155 -2.51 -3.17 1.45
CA ARG A 155 -2.10 -3.94 2.63
C ARG A 155 -2.21 -3.11 3.91
N GLU A 156 -1.67 -1.89 3.89
CA GLU A 156 -1.74 -1.00 5.06
C GLU A 156 -3.17 -0.55 5.36
N LEU A 157 -3.97 -0.28 4.33
CA LEU A 157 -5.40 0.01 4.48
C LEU A 157 -6.13 -1.12 5.21
N ALA A 158 -5.89 -2.37 4.82
CA ALA A 158 -6.49 -3.54 5.47
C ALA A 158 -6.04 -3.67 6.94
N VAL A 159 -4.77 -3.42 7.24
CA VAL A 159 -4.23 -3.42 8.61
C VAL A 159 -4.85 -2.31 9.45
N THR A 160 -4.91 -1.09 8.91
CA THR A 160 -5.45 0.08 9.60
C THR A 160 -6.94 -0.10 9.89
N ARG A 161 -7.73 -0.62 8.93
CA ARG A 161 -9.16 -0.96 9.14
C ARG A 161 -9.36 -1.99 10.24
N ARG A 162 -8.51 -3.03 10.31
CA ARG A 162 -8.58 -4.02 11.41
C ARG A 162 -8.28 -3.40 12.76
N ARG A 163 -7.29 -2.50 12.83
CA ARG A 163 -6.96 -1.77 14.07
C ARG A 163 -8.11 -0.85 14.50
N LEU A 164 -8.68 -0.11 13.56
CA LEU A 164 -9.84 0.76 13.81
C LEU A 164 -10.99 -0.05 14.42
N ARG A 165 -11.41 -1.15 13.77
CA ARG A 165 -12.47 -2.03 14.29
C ARG A 165 -12.13 -2.61 15.68
N ALA A 166 -10.89 -2.99 15.93
CA ALA A 166 -10.50 -3.50 17.23
C ALA A 166 -10.64 -2.43 18.34
N VAL A 167 -10.39 -1.17 18.00
CA VAL A 167 -10.57 -0.06 18.96
C VAL A 167 -12.06 0.25 19.14
N THR A 168 -12.79 0.46 18.04
CA THR A 168 -14.21 0.90 18.09
C THR A 168 -15.17 -0.17 18.58
N ASP A 169 -15.00 -1.42 18.12
CA ASP A 169 -16.00 -2.47 18.35
C ASP A 169 -15.70 -3.31 19.59
N ARG A 170 -14.45 -3.25 20.11
CA ARG A 170 -14.06 -4.07 21.26
C ARG A 170 -13.50 -3.28 22.42
N TRP A 171 -12.57 -2.35 22.13
CA TRP A 171 -11.83 -1.69 23.20
C TRP A 171 -12.63 -0.57 23.84
N VAL A 172 -13.23 0.32 23.05
CA VAL A 172 -14.07 1.41 23.54
C VAL A 172 -15.26 0.89 24.34
N PRO A 173 -16.10 -0.05 23.87
CA PRO A 173 -17.22 -0.58 24.64
C PRO A 173 -16.80 -1.21 25.98
N ARG A 174 -15.68 -1.95 25.99
CA ARG A 174 -15.15 -2.53 27.24
C ARG A 174 -14.75 -1.49 28.27
N LEU A 175 -14.19 -0.36 27.83
CA LEU A 175 -13.85 0.73 28.72
C LEU A 175 -15.10 1.47 29.23
N GLU A 176 -16.12 1.62 28.40
CA GLU A 176 -17.40 2.21 28.74
C GLU A 176 -18.14 1.35 29.78
N ASP A 177 -18.23 0.04 29.56
CA ASP A 177 -18.83 -0.91 30.50
C ASP A 177 -18.09 -0.89 31.84
N ALA A 178 -16.74 -0.93 31.81
CA ALA A 178 -15.96 -0.86 33.03
C ALA A 178 -16.15 0.46 33.78
N LEU A 179 -16.25 1.58 33.06
CA LEU A 179 -16.51 2.90 33.63
C LEU A 179 -17.91 2.97 34.26
N ALA A 180 -18.93 2.40 33.61
CA ALA A 180 -20.29 2.32 34.14
C ALA A 180 -20.33 1.51 35.45
N GLN A 181 -19.67 0.34 35.47
CA GLN A 181 -19.57 -0.49 36.68
C GLN A 181 -18.90 0.24 37.86
N VAL A 182 -17.79 0.95 37.61
CA VAL A 182 -17.10 1.73 38.66
C VAL A 182 -17.97 2.88 39.15
N ARG A 183 -18.75 3.54 38.27
CA ARG A 183 -19.69 4.59 38.67
C ARG A 183 -20.78 4.06 39.60
N LEU A 184 -21.41 2.95 39.23
CA LEU A 184 -22.43 2.29 40.04
C LEU A 184 -21.90 1.90 41.44
N GLY A 185 -20.72 1.27 41.50
CA GLY A 185 -20.11 0.90 42.78
C GLY A 185 -19.77 2.11 43.68
N LEU A 186 -19.36 3.24 43.09
CA LEU A 186 -19.14 4.46 43.85
C LEU A 186 -20.44 5.05 44.38
N GLU A 187 -21.51 5.07 43.60
CA GLU A 187 -22.83 5.53 44.01
C GLU A 187 -23.41 4.65 45.14
N GLU A 188 -23.22 3.34 45.06
CA GLU A 188 -23.64 2.41 46.14
C GLU A 188 -22.88 2.67 47.43
N THR A 189 -21.56 2.88 47.34
CA THR A 189 -20.72 3.20 48.52
C THR A 189 -21.14 4.52 49.15
N GLU A 190 -21.36 5.57 48.32
CA GLU A 190 -21.79 6.90 48.83
C GLU A 190 -23.20 6.83 49.48
N ARG A 191 -24.12 6.01 48.95
CA ARG A 191 -25.44 5.77 49.57
C ARG A 191 -25.30 5.04 50.91
N ALA A 192 -24.46 4.00 51.00
CA ALA A 192 -24.23 3.25 52.23
C ALA A 192 -23.61 4.13 53.32
N GLU A 193 -22.63 4.97 52.98
CA GLU A 193 -22.03 5.95 53.90
C GLU A 193 -23.05 6.98 54.40
N GLY A 194 -23.93 7.49 53.48
CA GLY A 194 -24.98 8.44 53.81
C GLY A 194 -26.07 7.87 54.77
N VAL A 195 -26.33 6.56 54.70
CA VAL A 195 -27.24 5.86 55.66
C VAL A 195 -26.56 5.64 56.99
N GLY A 196 -25.26 5.34 57.01
CA GLY A 196 -24.47 5.15 58.25
C GLY A 196 -24.33 6.42 59.08
N LEU A 197 -24.26 7.59 58.43
CA LEU A 197 -24.17 8.90 59.14
C LEU A 197 -25.49 9.38 59.74
N ARG A 198 -26.62 8.75 59.47
CA ARG A 198 -27.95 9.08 60.01
C ARG A 198 -28.37 8.20 61.19
N ARG A 199 -27.51 7.31 61.64
CA ARG A 199 -27.68 6.51 62.87
C ARG A 199 -26.73 7.02 63.94
#